data_78b70a75e494c5983a13ef9f76a9cfb1
#
_entry.id   78b70a75e494c5983a13ef9f76a9cfb1
#
_cell.length_a   1.000
_cell.length_b   1.000
_cell.length_c   1.000
_cell.angle_alpha   90.00
_cell.angle_beta   90.00
_cell.angle_gamma   90.00
#
_symmetry.space_group_name_H-M   'P 1'
#
loop_
_entity.id
_entity.type
_entity.pdbx_description
1 polymer ?
#
loop_
_entity_poly.entity_id
_entity_poly.type
_entity_poly.pdbx_seq_one_letter_code
_entity_poly.pdbx_strand_id
1 'polypeptide(L)'
;MRSHFSHLALAATSALFCLAAGAQTATEAGRPAAVLPLATEAPPKLVVYPPLAEPLARGVVILQYRAENVRILPVFGKGALEVSPRAGHLHVTVDDRPGTWAHTSGDPIIVVGLEPGAHKLLIEVADPVHKILTRETVAVTVPAQPGSSATPHMH
;
A
#
# COMPACT_ATOMS: atom_id res chain seq x y z
N MET A 1 0.43 70.40 68.64
CA MET A 1 -0.38 69.34 68.06
C MET A 1 0.46 68.67 66.99
N ARG A 2 0.91 67.46 67.25
CA ARG A 2 1.85 66.73 66.35
C ARG A 2 1.15 65.62 65.68
N SER A 3 1.11 65.66 64.35
CA SER A 3 0.60 64.65 63.48
C SER A 3 1.63 63.58 63.20
N HIS A 4 1.35 62.33 63.54
CA HIS A 4 2.16 61.16 63.18
C HIS A 4 1.63 60.47 61.95
N PHE A 5 2.37 60.54 60.86
CA PHE A 5 2.12 59.73 59.68
C PHE A 5 2.79 58.37 59.88
N SER A 6 1.96 57.32 59.90
CA SER A 6 2.44 55.94 59.87
C SER A 6 2.51 55.48 58.44
N HIS A 7 3.72 55.20 58.00
CA HIS A 7 3.93 54.59 56.68
C HIS A 7 3.74 53.06 56.77
N LEU A 8 2.72 52.57 56.14
CA LEU A 8 2.46 51.13 55.96
C LEU A 8 3.25 50.66 54.73
N ALA A 9 4.31 49.88 54.95
CA ALA A 9 5.10 49.28 53.88
C ALA A 9 4.39 47.98 53.40
N LEU A 10 3.91 48.02 52.17
CA LEU A 10 3.34 46.87 51.54
C LEU A 10 4.46 46.06 50.85
N ALA A 11 4.85 44.95 51.46
CA ALA A 11 5.82 44.04 50.89
C ALA A 11 5.11 43.16 49.76
N ALA A 12 5.41 43.48 48.53
CA ALA A 12 4.99 42.65 47.39
C ALA A 12 5.94 41.46 47.23
N THR A 13 5.53 40.28 47.63
CA THR A 13 6.23 39.03 47.37
C THR A 13 5.89 38.57 45.94
N SER A 14 6.78 38.86 44.99
CA SER A 14 6.72 38.29 43.64
C SER A 14 7.13 36.82 43.68
N ALA A 15 6.15 35.93 43.60
CA ALA A 15 6.37 34.52 43.38
C ALA A 15 6.85 34.28 41.92
N LEU A 16 8.15 34.00 41.80
CA LEU A 16 8.74 33.61 40.51
C LEU A 16 8.31 32.18 40.19
N PHE A 17 7.29 32.05 39.35
CA PHE A 17 6.93 30.76 38.78
C PHE A 17 7.95 30.40 37.69
N CYS A 18 8.95 29.59 38.04
CA CYS A 18 9.82 28.94 37.08
C CYS A 18 8.99 27.91 36.32
N LEU A 19 8.50 28.26 35.13
CA LEU A 19 8.09 27.25 34.13
C LEU A 19 9.34 26.47 33.76
N ALA A 20 9.47 25.29 34.32
CA ALA A 20 10.36 24.27 33.76
C ALA A 20 9.77 23.86 32.38
N ALA A 21 10.16 24.62 31.36
CA ALA A 21 10.00 24.12 29.98
C ALA A 21 10.87 22.86 29.89
N GLY A 22 10.23 21.70 29.95
CA GLY A 22 10.89 20.44 29.68
C GLY A 22 11.50 20.55 28.29
N ALA A 23 12.80 20.73 28.23
CA ALA A 23 13.55 20.58 27.01
C ALA A 23 13.34 19.13 26.55
N GLN A 24 12.41 18.91 25.62
CA GLN A 24 12.38 17.69 24.87
C GLN A 24 13.72 17.61 24.15
N THR A 25 14.57 16.74 24.67
CA THR A 25 15.89 16.56 24.12
C THR A 25 15.73 16.12 22.64
N ALA A 26 16.35 16.90 21.75
CA ALA A 26 16.35 16.67 20.31
C ALA A 26 16.85 15.26 19.89
N THR A 27 17.19 14.42 20.86
CA THR A 27 17.64 13.03 20.70
C THR A 27 16.51 12.08 20.33
N GLU A 28 15.23 12.40 20.57
CA GLU A 28 14.12 11.53 20.16
C GLU A 28 13.63 11.82 18.74
N ALA A 29 13.82 13.05 18.23
CA ALA A 29 13.39 13.41 16.87
C ALA A 29 14.22 12.75 15.75
N GLY A 30 15.37 12.18 16.09
CA GLY A 30 16.25 11.49 15.12
C GLY A 30 16.32 9.98 15.32
N ARG A 31 15.51 9.39 16.20
CA ARG A 31 15.51 7.95 16.36
C ARG A 31 14.71 7.34 15.21
N PRO A 32 15.34 6.52 14.33
CA PRO A 32 14.59 5.79 13.31
C PRO A 32 13.45 5.03 13.97
N ALA A 33 12.26 5.03 13.36
CA ALA A 33 11.17 4.20 13.82
C ALA A 33 11.70 2.78 14.03
N ALA A 34 11.32 2.14 15.16
CA ALA A 34 11.75 0.79 15.44
C ALA A 34 11.35 -0.11 14.26
N VAL A 35 12.33 -0.58 13.51
CA VAL A 35 12.10 -1.52 12.40
C VAL A 35 11.85 -2.87 13.05
N LEU A 36 10.63 -3.38 12.96
CA LEU A 36 10.35 -4.75 13.40
C LEU A 36 11.13 -5.71 12.50
N PRO A 37 11.84 -6.70 13.06
CA PRO A 37 12.52 -7.68 12.24
C PRO A 37 11.52 -8.40 11.31
N LEU A 38 11.81 -8.50 10.02
CA LEU A 38 10.94 -9.18 9.03
C LEU A 38 10.62 -10.63 9.45
N ALA A 39 11.49 -11.27 10.20
CA ALA A 39 11.26 -12.61 10.74
C ALA A 39 10.05 -12.70 11.69
N THR A 40 9.61 -11.58 12.27
CA THR A 40 8.44 -11.52 13.17
C THR A 40 7.17 -11.04 12.46
N GLU A 41 7.26 -10.62 11.21
CA GLU A 41 6.08 -10.25 10.43
C GLU A 41 5.30 -11.47 10.01
N ALA A 42 3.98 -11.39 10.11
CA ALA A 42 3.10 -12.43 9.61
C ALA A 42 3.32 -12.68 8.11
N PRO A 43 3.07 -13.90 7.62
CA PRO A 43 3.20 -14.20 6.19
C PRO A 43 2.26 -13.33 5.36
N PRO A 44 2.69 -12.92 4.15
CA PRO A 44 1.84 -12.19 3.23
C PRO A 44 0.61 -12.99 2.85
N LYS A 45 -0.51 -12.27 2.68
CA LYS A 45 -1.74 -12.81 2.12
C LYS A 45 -2.20 -11.94 0.97
N LEU A 46 -2.80 -12.57 -0.02
CA LEU A 46 -3.43 -11.91 -1.16
C LEU A 46 -4.91 -12.30 -1.19
N VAL A 47 -5.77 -11.30 -1.30
CA VAL A 47 -7.20 -11.49 -1.56
C VAL A 47 -7.51 -10.77 -2.84
N VAL A 48 -8.01 -11.47 -3.85
CA VAL A 48 -8.45 -10.88 -5.11
C VAL A 48 -9.98 -11.00 -5.18
N TYR A 49 -10.63 -9.88 -5.45
CA TYR A 49 -12.08 -9.84 -5.56
C TYR A 49 -12.54 -10.22 -6.97
N PRO A 50 -13.78 -10.67 -7.13
CA PRO A 50 -14.36 -10.91 -8.45
C PRO A 50 -14.23 -9.67 -9.36
N PRO A 51 -14.12 -9.85 -10.68
CA PRO A 51 -14.07 -8.74 -11.62
C PRO A 51 -15.32 -7.87 -11.52
N LEU A 52 -15.15 -6.56 -11.69
CA LEU A 52 -16.26 -5.62 -11.70
C LEU A 52 -17.18 -5.94 -12.89
N ALA A 53 -18.46 -6.18 -12.60
CA ALA A 53 -19.42 -6.70 -13.59
C ALA A 53 -19.66 -5.75 -14.77
N GLU A 54 -19.79 -4.44 -14.50
CA GLU A 54 -20.08 -3.46 -15.54
C GLU A 54 -18.92 -3.27 -16.55
N PRO A 55 -17.65 -3.09 -16.14
CA PRO A 55 -16.52 -3.12 -17.08
C PRO A 55 -16.39 -4.45 -17.81
N LEU A 56 -16.57 -5.58 -17.10
CA LEU A 56 -16.47 -6.91 -17.69
C LEU A 56 -17.51 -7.12 -18.81
N ALA A 57 -18.73 -6.62 -18.64
CA ALA A 57 -19.76 -6.66 -19.67
C ALA A 57 -19.34 -5.92 -20.97
N ARG A 58 -18.34 -5.05 -20.90
CA ARG A 58 -17.74 -4.34 -22.03
C ARG A 58 -16.37 -4.89 -22.44
N GLY A 59 -16.00 -6.07 -21.96
CA GLY A 59 -14.72 -6.73 -22.29
C GLY A 59 -13.51 -6.19 -21.53
N VAL A 60 -13.71 -5.43 -20.46
CA VAL A 60 -12.63 -4.91 -19.61
C VAL A 60 -12.62 -5.64 -18.28
N VAL A 61 -11.55 -6.32 -17.97
CA VAL A 61 -11.37 -6.98 -16.66
C VAL A 61 -10.74 -5.99 -15.69
N ILE A 62 -11.46 -5.67 -14.62
CA ILE A 62 -10.96 -4.86 -13.52
C ILE A 62 -11.05 -5.69 -12.25
N LEU A 63 -9.89 -6.00 -11.66
CA LEU A 63 -9.78 -6.75 -10.42
C LEU A 63 -9.31 -5.83 -9.30
N GLN A 64 -10.12 -5.73 -8.27
CA GLN A 64 -9.69 -5.16 -6.99
C GLN A 64 -8.98 -6.24 -6.18
N TYR A 65 -8.03 -5.84 -5.36
CA TYR A 65 -7.32 -6.77 -4.49
C TYR A 65 -6.96 -6.12 -3.15
N ARG A 66 -6.58 -6.94 -2.20
CA ARG A 66 -6.03 -6.54 -0.91
C ARG A 66 -4.82 -7.42 -0.60
N ALA A 67 -3.69 -6.79 -0.34
CA ALA A 67 -2.50 -7.45 0.15
C ALA A 67 -2.38 -7.20 1.66
N GLU A 68 -2.18 -8.25 2.45
CA GLU A 68 -1.97 -8.17 3.90
C GLU A 68 -0.52 -8.55 4.22
N ASN A 69 0.06 -7.90 5.23
CA ASN A 69 1.43 -8.13 5.70
C ASN A 69 2.50 -7.89 4.62
N VAL A 70 2.16 -7.11 3.59
CA VAL A 70 3.07 -6.64 2.55
C VAL A 70 2.52 -5.36 1.93
N ARG A 71 3.39 -4.40 1.67
CA ARG A 71 3.05 -3.18 0.94
C ARG A 71 3.41 -3.35 -0.52
N ILE A 72 2.47 -3.09 -1.40
CA ILE A 72 2.70 -3.12 -2.86
C ILE A 72 3.31 -1.78 -3.26
N LEU A 73 4.58 -1.80 -3.64
CA LEU A 73 5.40 -0.62 -3.92
C LEU A 73 6.35 -0.89 -5.10
N PRO A 74 6.76 0.15 -5.85
CA PRO A 74 7.72 0.03 -6.94
C PRO A 74 9.18 -0.02 -6.40
N VAL A 75 9.47 -1.01 -5.55
CA VAL A 75 10.80 -1.20 -4.95
C VAL A 75 11.36 -2.56 -5.32
N PHE A 76 12.63 -2.58 -5.72
CA PHE A 76 13.32 -3.74 -6.25
C PHE A 76 14.73 -3.84 -5.66
N GLY A 77 15.30 -5.05 -5.73
CA GLY A 77 16.67 -5.33 -5.35
C GLY A 77 16.87 -5.68 -3.88
N LYS A 78 18.06 -6.18 -3.58
CA LYS A 78 18.39 -6.78 -2.28
C LYS A 78 18.24 -5.81 -1.09
N GLY A 79 18.54 -4.52 -1.30
CA GLY A 79 18.45 -3.53 -0.23
C GLY A 79 17.01 -3.31 0.27
N ALA A 80 16.00 -3.62 -0.55
CA ALA A 80 14.60 -3.49 -0.16
C ALA A 80 14.06 -4.71 0.61
N LEU A 81 14.82 -5.80 0.69
CA LEU A 81 14.44 -7.00 1.46
C LEU A 81 14.37 -6.75 2.97
N GLU A 82 15.11 -5.77 3.47
CA GLU A 82 15.20 -5.45 4.91
C GLU A 82 14.20 -4.37 5.34
N VAL A 83 13.36 -3.90 4.41
CA VAL A 83 12.36 -2.86 4.69
C VAL A 83 11.20 -3.47 5.48
N SER A 84 10.84 -2.82 6.60
CA SER A 84 9.67 -3.17 7.41
C SER A 84 8.74 -1.95 7.52
N PRO A 85 7.40 -2.10 7.37
CA PRO A 85 6.69 -3.32 6.96
C PRO A 85 7.13 -3.80 5.58
N ARG A 86 7.10 -5.14 5.39
CA ARG A 86 7.57 -5.82 4.18
C ARG A 86 7.06 -5.13 2.92
N ALA A 87 7.94 -4.91 1.95
CA ALA A 87 7.63 -4.38 0.64
C ALA A 87 7.65 -5.49 -0.42
N GLY A 88 6.88 -5.30 -1.48
CA GLY A 88 6.82 -6.22 -2.62
C GLY A 88 6.02 -5.62 -3.75
N HIS A 89 5.77 -6.41 -4.77
CA HIS A 89 4.96 -6.05 -5.93
C HIS A 89 4.17 -7.27 -6.40
N LEU A 90 3.19 -7.06 -7.29
CA LEU A 90 2.47 -8.16 -7.88
C LEU A 90 3.08 -8.54 -9.22
N HIS A 91 3.14 -9.84 -9.50
CA HIS A 91 3.28 -10.39 -10.84
C HIS A 91 1.89 -10.76 -11.33
N VAL A 92 1.55 -10.34 -12.55
CA VAL A 92 0.26 -10.67 -13.18
C VAL A 92 0.53 -11.37 -14.49
N THR A 93 -0.05 -12.56 -14.64
CA THR A 93 0.07 -13.39 -15.84
C THR A 93 -1.33 -13.77 -16.32
N VAL A 94 -1.57 -13.70 -17.64
CA VAL A 94 -2.83 -14.05 -18.27
C VAL A 94 -2.65 -15.33 -19.11
N ASP A 95 -3.50 -16.32 -18.91
CA ASP A 95 -3.61 -17.56 -19.69
C ASP A 95 -2.29 -18.34 -19.81
N ASP A 96 -1.44 -18.29 -18.79
CA ASP A 96 -0.10 -18.89 -18.80
C ASP A 96 0.79 -18.43 -19.97
N ARG A 97 0.45 -17.30 -20.59
CA ARG A 97 1.23 -16.75 -21.70
C ARG A 97 2.53 -16.12 -21.19
N PRO A 98 3.61 -16.14 -21.97
CA PRO A 98 4.78 -15.32 -21.69
C PRO A 98 4.38 -13.83 -21.61
N GLY A 99 4.98 -13.10 -20.69
CA GLY A 99 4.67 -11.67 -20.53
C GLY A 99 4.03 -11.31 -19.19
N THR A 100 4.51 -11.93 -18.13
CA THR A 100 4.22 -11.46 -16.77
C THR A 100 4.65 -10.00 -16.61
N TRP A 101 3.79 -9.14 -16.07
CA TRP A 101 4.15 -7.77 -15.75
C TRP A 101 4.12 -7.52 -14.24
N ALA A 102 4.90 -6.55 -13.80
CA ALA A 102 4.90 -6.09 -12.42
C ALA A 102 3.82 -5.02 -12.22
N HIS A 103 2.91 -5.24 -11.26
CA HIS A 103 1.95 -4.25 -10.80
C HIS A 103 2.44 -3.77 -9.41
N THR A 104 2.70 -2.46 -9.30
CA THR A 104 3.47 -1.89 -8.20
C THR A 104 2.73 -0.83 -7.38
N SER A 105 1.43 -0.69 -7.59
CA SER A 105 0.58 0.25 -6.85
C SER A 105 -0.58 -0.46 -6.18
N GLY A 106 -1.29 0.24 -5.29
CA GLY A 106 -2.53 -0.24 -4.69
C GLY A 106 -3.76 -0.13 -5.60
N ASP A 107 -3.59 0.32 -6.85
CA ASP A 107 -4.67 0.49 -7.80
C ASP A 107 -5.24 -0.87 -8.26
N PRO A 108 -6.47 -0.92 -8.79
CA PRO A 108 -7.01 -2.13 -9.40
C PRO A 108 -6.15 -2.62 -10.57
N ILE A 109 -6.08 -3.94 -10.75
CA ILE A 109 -5.47 -4.55 -11.92
C ILE A 109 -6.45 -4.43 -13.08
N ILE A 110 -6.02 -3.82 -14.19
CA ILE A 110 -6.85 -3.61 -15.37
C ILE A 110 -6.26 -4.40 -16.55
N VAL A 111 -7.07 -5.27 -17.13
CA VAL A 111 -6.71 -6.05 -18.33
C VAL A 111 -7.71 -5.75 -19.43
N VAL A 112 -7.20 -5.35 -20.58
CA VAL A 112 -7.98 -5.04 -21.78
C VAL A 112 -7.53 -5.89 -22.94
N GLY A 113 -8.38 -6.01 -23.95
CA GLY A 113 -8.05 -6.72 -25.21
C GLY A 113 -8.04 -8.23 -25.07
N LEU A 114 -8.72 -8.79 -24.07
CA LEU A 114 -8.98 -10.22 -24.02
C LEU A 114 -10.10 -10.57 -25.01
N GLU A 115 -9.91 -11.65 -25.74
CA GLU A 115 -10.94 -12.20 -26.62
C GLU A 115 -12.14 -12.69 -25.80
N PRO A 116 -13.35 -12.73 -26.38
CA PRO A 116 -14.48 -13.37 -25.73
C PRO A 116 -14.18 -14.83 -25.37
N GLY A 117 -14.45 -15.23 -24.13
CA GLY A 117 -14.20 -16.59 -23.67
C GLY A 117 -13.67 -16.66 -22.24
N ALA A 118 -13.24 -17.86 -21.87
CA ALA A 118 -12.69 -18.12 -20.55
C ALA A 118 -11.21 -17.77 -20.50
N HIS A 119 -10.82 -17.04 -19.45
CA HIS A 119 -9.45 -16.62 -19.18
C HIS A 119 -9.06 -16.94 -17.75
N LYS A 120 -7.76 -17.08 -17.52
CA LYS A 120 -7.17 -17.28 -16.21
C LYS A 120 -6.15 -16.19 -15.92
N LEU A 121 -6.31 -15.49 -14.81
CA LEU A 121 -5.35 -14.52 -14.34
C LEU A 121 -4.65 -15.07 -13.11
N LEU A 122 -3.34 -15.27 -13.19
CA LEU A 122 -2.49 -15.62 -12.07
C LEU A 122 -1.90 -14.32 -11.50
N ILE A 123 -2.12 -14.10 -10.20
CA ILE A 123 -1.65 -12.91 -9.48
C ILE A 123 -0.79 -13.39 -8.32
N GLU A 124 0.47 -12.99 -8.32
CA GLU A 124 1.46 -13.43 -7.34
C GLU A 124 2.07 -12.24 -6.63
N VAL A 125 2.15 -12.31 -5.30
CA VAL A 125 2.94 -11.35 -4.52
C VAL A 125 4.39 -11.80 -4.57
N ALA A 126 5.25 -10.93 -5.06
CA ALA A 126 6.69 -11.13 -5.12
C ALA A 126 7.42 -10.17 -4.17
N ASP A 127 8.51 -10.63 -3.59
CA ASP A 127 9.42 -9.76 -2.85
C ASP A 127 10.27 -8.89 -3.81
N PRO A 128 11.08 -7.95 -3.30
CA PRO A 128 11.91 -7.07 -4.13
C PRO A 128 12.94 -7.78 -5.02
N VAL A 129 13.20 -9.07 -4.81
CA VAL A 129 14.09 -9.88 -5.67
C VAL A 129 13.32 -10.94 -6.47
N HIS A 130 12.01 -10.73 -6.65
CA HIS A 130 11.09 -11.56 -7.43
C HIS A 130 10.84 -12.98 -6.88
N LYS A 131 11.14 -13.23 -5.61
CA LYS A 131 10.73 -14.47 -4.95
C LYS A 131 9.23 -14.41 -4.65
N ILE A 132 8.48 -15.39 -5.13
CA ILE A 132 7.04 -15.49 -4.89
C ILE A 132 6.76 -15.83 -3.42
N LEU A 133 5.92 -15.02 -2.80
CA LEU A 133 5.52 -15.14 -1.39
C LEU A 133 4.14 -15.79 -1.23
N THR A 134 3.19 -15.43 -2.08
CA THR A 134 1.83 -15.99 -2.13
C THR A 134 1.22 -15.74 -3.50
N ARG A 135 0.14 -16.45 -3.83
CA ARG A 135 -0.54 -16.31 -5.13
C ARG A 135 -2.02 -16.59 -5.04
N GLU A 136 -2.76 -16.03 -6.00
CA GLU A 136 -4.17 -16.29 -6.26
C GLU A 136 -4.41 -16.45 -7.76
N THR A 137 -5.40 -17.28 -8.12
CA THR A 137 -5.82 -17.48 -9.51
C THR A 137 -7.28 -17.10 -9.65
N VAL A 138 -7.59 -16.24 -10.60
CA VAL A 138 -8.94 -15.79 -10.91
C VAL A 138 -9.34 -16.28 -12.28
N ALA A 139 -10.43 -17.04 -12.35
CA ALA A 139 -11.08 -17.37 -13.61
C ALA A 139 -12.06 -16.25 -13.98
N VAL A 140 -12.00 -15.80 -15.22
CA VAL A 140 -12.85 -14.74 -15.76
C VAL A 140 -13.42 -15.20 -17.10
N THR A 141 -14.71 -14.95 -17.32
CA THR A 141 -15.32 -15.16 -18.64
C THR A 141 -15.64 -13.80 -19.26
N VAL A 142 -14.96 -13.46 -20.34
CA VAL A 142 -15.22 -12.24 -21.12
C VAL A 142 -16.39 -12.51 -22.05
N PRO A 143 -17.49 -11.74 -21.97
CA PRO A 143 -18.65 -11.96 -22.84
C PRO A 143 -18.35 -11.54 -24.27
N ALA A 144 -19.02 -12.17 -25.23
CA ALA A 144 -19.00 -11.72 -26.61
C ALA A 144 -19.60 -10.32 -26.73
N GLN A 145 -18.90 -9.42 -27.42
CA GLN A 145 -19.38 -8.06 -27.62
C GLN A 145 -20.32 -8.01 -28.83
N PRO A 146 -21.48 -7.33 -28.77
CA PRO A 146 -22.33 -7.12 -29.92
C PRO A 146 -21.52 -6.39 -31.02
N GLY A 147 -21.34 -7.01 -32.17
CA GLY A 147 -20.63 -6.45 -33.32
C GLY A 147 -19.16 -6.86 -33.46
N SER A 148 -18.61 -7.67 -32.56
CA SER A 148 -17.30 -8.33 -32.72
C SER A 148 -17.42 -9.60 -33.57
N SER A 149 -18.00 -9.51 -34.74
CA SER A 149 -17.83 -10.56 -35.74
C SER A 149 -16.43 -10.43 -36.31
N ALA A 150 -15.57 -11.42 -36.03
CA ALA A 150 -14.29 -11.56 -36.69
C ALA A 150 -14.53 -11.51 -38.21
N THR A 151 -14.10 -10.43 -38.85
CA THR A 151 -14.02 -10.39 -40.31
C THR A 151 -12.94 -11.38 -40.69
N PRO A 152 -13.26 -12.47 -41.45
CA PRO A 152 -12.22 -13.38 -41.93
C PRO A 152 -11.29 -12.56 -42.82
N HIS A 153 -10.06 -12.35 -42.41
CA HIS A 153 -9.02 -11.88 -43.33
C HIS A 153 -8.75 -13.03 -44.30
N MET A 154 -9.37 -12.96 -45.45
CA MET A 154 -8.96 -13.79 -46.60
C MET A 154 -7.65 -13.21 -47.14
N HIS A 155 -6.60 -13.97 -47.00
CA HIS A 155 -5.34 -13.82 -47.72
C HIS A 155 -5.33 -14.74 -48.93
#